data_cb31bf583f3dd3b19676b574011699bb
#
_entry.id   cb31bf583f3dd3b19676b574011699bb
#
_cell.length_a   1.000
_cell.length_b   1.000
_cell.length_c   1.000
_cell.angle_alpha   90.00
_cell.angle_beta   90.00
_cell.angle_gamma   90.00
#
_symmetry.space_group_name_H-M   'P 1'
#
loop_
_entity.id
_entity.type
_entity.pdbx_description
1 polymer ?
#
loop_
_entity_poly.entity_id
_entity_poly.type
_entity_poly.pdbx_seq_one_letter_code
_entity_poly.pdbx_strand_id
1 'polypeptide(L)'
;MYFIVARAQANGTGPTQIVSLFAPGDVTVFKIGRQVQTTNGVIGNTDYFLNFAACREVTGGFGHVSSLTGRLGGISFDQCDQPYSIGNGSLYEHCNAEVNIPIRAGELIGTVGGKSAAGLDFSSDDWRLPTPYVANPEHQYDLTASCAIDYYQGAVATTLRGLLGHGPGTHLAQGCGQIFQDRAGTLQGNWFHGTAAQTNGNITTMLALAHENYDATIGAISIGGTIMQRGEWRFDPTHSGTINREFSEVTPGDSIYCYQAAGLPGRILAQLVTATTLTIEHQSDSCAGRVAFTSPFAYQR
;
A
#
# COMPACT_ATOMS: atom_id res chain seq x y z
N MET A 1 3.24 6.17 0.81
CA MET A 1 2.62 7.45 1.27
C MET A 1 2.20 8.25 0.04
N TYR A 2 1.03 8.88 0.10
CA TYR A 2 0.47 9.63 -1.03
C TYR A 2 0.49 11.14 -0.77
N PHE A 3 1.05 11.90 -1.71
CA PHE A 3 0.81 13.34 -1.82
C PHE A 3 -0.31 13.57 -2.84
N ILE A 4 -1.35 14.29 -2.45
CA ILE A 4 -2.47 14.58 -3.34
C ILE A 4 -2.14 15.74 -4.26
N VAL A 5 -2.26 15.50 -5.57
CA VAL A 5 -2.18 16.55 -6.59
C VAL A 5 -3.60 17.03 -6.88
N ALA A 6 -3.80 18.34 -6.77
CA ALA A 6 -5.10 18.97 -7.01
C ALA A 6 -5.61 18.69 -8.44
N ARG A 7 -6.93 18.54 -8.61
CA ARG A 7 -7.55 18.44 -9.93
C ARG A 7 -7.49 19.78 -10.64
N ALA A 8 -7.36 19.75 -11.97
CA ALA A 8 -7.32 20.95 -12.80
C ALA A 8 -8.68 21.68 -12.84
N GLN A 9 -9.78 20.95 -12.70
CA GLN A 9 -11.12 21.52 -12.67
C GLN A 9 -11.61 21.72 -11.23
N ALA A 10 -12.23 22.87 -10.97
CA ALA A 10 -12.70 23.24 -9.64
C ALA A 10 -13.78 22.30 -9.06
N ASN A 11 -14.50 21.55 -9.91
CA ASN A 11 -15.48 20.56 -9.49
C ASN A 11 -14.87 19.21 -9.07
N GLY A 12 -13.53 19.10 -9.01
CA GLY A 12 -12.83 17.88 -8.66
C GLY A 12 -12.82 16.79 -9.75
N THR A 13 -13.26 17.11 -10.97
CA THR A 13 -13.21 16.19 -12.12
C THR A 13 -12.02 16.50 -13.04
N GLY A 14 -11.82 15.65 -14.05
CA GLY A 14 -10.72 15.79 -15.02
C GLY A 14 -9.36 15.35 -14.49
N PRO A 15 -8.29 15.60 -15.28
CA PRO A 15 -6.93 15.26 -14.89
C PRO A 15 -6.46 16.15 -13.72
N THR A 16 -5.44 15.70 -13.01
CA THR A 16 -4.75 16.51 -12.01
C THR A 16 -3.94 17.63 -12.66
N GLN A 17 -3.65 18.68 -11.90
CA GLN A 17 -2.71 19.72 -12.32
C GLN A 17 -1.33 19.12 -12.54
N ILE A 18 -0.58 19.67 -13.49
CA ILE A 18 0.84 19.32 -13.66
C ILE A 18 1.64 20.23 -12.72
N VAL A 19 2.40 19.61 -11.82
CA VAL A 19 3.26 20.33 -10.88
C VAL A 19 4.70 19.84 -10.97
N SER A 20 5.65 20.72 -10.67
CA SER A 20 7.08 20.39 -10.67
C SER A 20 7.43 19.42 -9.55
N LEU A 21 8.27 18.44 -9.86
CA LEU A 21 8.85 17.49 -8.91
C LEU A 21 10.32 17.85 -8.68
N PHE A 22 10.67 18.08 -7.43
CA PHE A 22 12.02 18.39 -7.00
C PHE A 22 12.63 17.25 -6.20
N ALA A 23 13.94 17.13 -6.26
CA ALA A 23 14.68 16.14 -5.48
C ALA A 23 14.46 16.34 -3.98
N PRO A 24 14.22 15.24 -3.23
CA PRO A 24 13.84 15.29 -1.82
C PRO A 24 15.01 15.62 -0.90
N GLY A 25 16.23 15.52 -1.39
CA GLY A 25 17.49 15.72 -0.70
C GLY A 25 18.67 15.57 -1.65
N ASP A 26 19.89 15.62 -1.16
CA ASP A 26 21.06 15.14 -1.89
C ASP A 26 20.96 13.62 -1.97
N VAL A 27 20.71 13.08 -3.17
CA VAL A 27 20.43 11.66 -3.38
C VAL A 27 21.16 11.15 -4.62
N THR A 28 21.36 9.85 -4.70
CA THR A 28 21.77 9.17 -5.92
C THR A 28 20.61 8.33 -6.46
N VAL A 29 20.09 8.68 -7.63
CA VAL A 29 19.12 7.85 -8.35
C VAL A 29 19.85 6.63 -8.89
N PHE A 30 19.39 5.43 -8.52
CA PHE A 30 20.05 4.18 -8.93
C PHE A 30 19.18 3.32 -9.85
N LYS A 31 17.87 3.56 -9.90
CA LYS A 31 16.96 2.85 -10.79
C LYS A 31 15.81 3.76 -11.23
N ILE A 32 15.45 3.65 -12.48
CA ILE A 32 14.27 4.32 -13.06
C ILE A 32 13.43 3.27 -13.76
N GLY A 33 12.15 3.14 -13.36
CA GLY A 33 11.15 2.37 -14.07
C GLY A 33 10.29 3.27 -14.95
N ARG A 34 9.87 2.74 -16.10
CA ARG A 34 8.90 3.37 -16.99
C ARG A 34 7.80 2.37 -17.30
N GLN A 35 6.57 2.71 -17.03
CA GLN A 35 5.40 1.94 -17.45
C GLN A 35 4.64 2.71 -18.53
N VAL A 36 4.37 2.04 -19.64
CA VAL A 36 3.57 2.58 -20.74
C VAL A 36 2.28 1.78 -20.85
N GLN A 37 1.16 2.48 -20.77
CA GLN A 37 -0.15 1.91 -21.05
C GLN A 37 -0.55 2.19 -22.49
N THR A 38 -0.92 1.16 -23.22
CA THR A 38 -1.43 1.24 -24.60
C THR A 38 -2.82 0.64 -24.66
N THR A 39 -3.79 1.40 -25.17
CA THR A 39 -5.18 0.94 -25.35
C THR A 39 -5.54 1.05 -26.84
N ASN A 40 -5.94 -0.05 -27.45
CA ASN A 40 -6.24 -0.15 -28.89
C ASN A 40 -5.09 0.39 -29.78
N GLY A 41 -3.85 0.12 -29.40
CA GLY A 41 -2.65 0.57 -30.14
C GLY A 41 -2.27 2.04 -29.94
N VAL A 42 -2.99 2.78 -29.09
CA VAL A 42 -2.69 4.18 -28.77
C VAL A 42 -2.06 4.28 -27.39
N ILE A 43 -0.94 4.97 -27.28
CA ILE A 43 -0.31 5.27 -25.99
C ILE A 43 -1.24 6.20 -25.20
N GLY A 44 -1.76 5.70 -24.07
CA GLY A 44 -2.68 6.45 -23.21
C GLY A 44 -1.97 7.13 -22.06
N ASN A 45 -1.05 6.43 -21.40
CA ASN A 45 -0.38 6.94 -20.21
C ASN A 45 1.05 6.41 -20.13
N THR A 46 1.98 7.30 -19.72
CA THR A 46 3.34 6.93 -19.34
C THR A 46 3.55 7.31 -17.89
N ASP A 47 4.08 6.37 -17.12
CA ASP A 47 4.32 6.52 -15.68
C ASP A 47 5.76 6.15 -15.37
N TYR A 48 6.45 6.97 -14.55
CA TYR A 48 7.82 6.72 -14.15
C TYR A 48 7.88 6.45 -12.63
N PHE A 49 8.82 5.58 -12.27
CA PHE A 49 9.15 5.22 -10.91
C PHE A 49 10.64 5.52 -10.70
N LEU A 50 10.96 6.29 -9.68
CA LEU A 50 12.34 6.66 -9.35
C LEU A 50 12.73 6.01 -8.03
N ASN A 51 13.84 5.26 -8.03
CA ASN A 51 14.44 4.77 -6.79
C ASN A 51 15.77 5.48 -6.56
N PHE A 52 15.98 5.96 -5.36
CA PHE A 52 17.17 6.72 -4.98
C PHE A 52 17.68 6.32 -3.59
N ALA A 53 18.94 6.56 -3.35
CA ALA A 53 19.59 6.42 -2.07
C ALA A 53 19.98 7.80 -1.52
N ALA A 54 19.53 8.11 -0.32
CA ALA A 54 19.98 9.29 0.44
C ALA A 54 21.31 9.01 1.15
N CYS A 55 21.50 7.78 1.59
CA CYS A 55 22.76 7.24 2.12
C CYS A 55 22.75 5.72 1.93
N ARG A 56 23.77 5.05 2.51
CA ARG A 56 23.87 3.59 2.41
C ARG A 56 22.71 2.85 3.06
N GLU A 57 22.15 3.39 4.13
CA GLU A 57 21.12 2.75 4.94
C GLU A 57 19.70 3.23 4.63
N VAL A 58 19.56 4.34 3.89
CA VAL A 58 18.23 4.92 3.58
C VAL A 58 18.05 5.05 2.08
N THR A 59 17.07 4.35 1.58
CA THR A 59 16.58 4.46 0.20
C THR A 59 15.18 5.06 0.18
N GLY A 60 14.76 5.49 -0.98
CA GLY A 60 13.41 6.00 -1.19
C GLY A 60 13.00 5.90 -2.64
N GLY A 61 11.74 6.25 -2.89
CA GLY A 61 11.20 6.21 -4.24
C GLY A 61 10.07 7.18 -4.47
N PHE A 62 9.93 7.59 -5.73
CA PHE A 62 8.74 8.25 -6.24
C PHE A 62 8.02 7.34 -7.22
N GLY A 63 6.71 7.21 -7.07
CA GLY A 63 5.82 6.61 -8.07
C GLY A 63 4.88 7.66 -8.65
N HIS A 64 4.28 7.35 -9.79
CA HIS A 64 3.36 8.22 -10.52
C HIS A 64 3.98 9.53 -11.03
N VAL A 65 5.27 9.50 -11.37
CA VAL A 65 5.95 10.62 -12.03
C VAL A 65 5.54 10.69 -13.50
N SER A 66 5.16 11.87 -13.98
CA SER A 66 4.60 12.05 -15.33
C SER A 66 5.67 12.31 -16.39
N SER A 67 6.73 12.99 -16.03
CA SER A 67 7.87 13.27 -16.92
C SER A 67 9.17 13.37 -16.14
N LEU A 68 10.26 13.11 -16.80
CA LEU A 68 11.62 13.29 -16.30
C LEU A 68 12.29 14.47 -17.00
N THR A 69 13.08 15.24 -16.26
CA THR A 69 13.81 16.42 -16.79
C THR A 69 15.25 16.49 -16.25
N GLY A 70 16.01 17.45 -16.73
CA GLY A 70 17.38 17.68 -16.29
C GLY A 70 18.25 16.45 -16.52
N ARG A 71 18.98 16.02 -15.50
CA ARG A 71 19.89 14.86 -15.55
C ARG A 71 19.17 13.53 -15.77
N LEU A 72 17.89 13.47 -15.44
CA LEU A 72 17.05 12.27 -15.62
C LEU A 72 16.33 12.27 -16.97
N GLY A 73 16.38 13.38 -17.73
CA GLY A 73 15.83 13.45 -19.07
C GLY A 73 16.68 12.66 -20.07
N GLY A 74 16.04 11.99 -21.03
CA GLY A 74 16.74 11.27 -22.10
C GLY A 74 17.37 9.93 -21.70
N ILE A 75 16.97 9.35 -20.56
CA ILE A 75 17.39 8.00 -20.14
C ILE A 75 16.84 6.97 -21.13
N SER A 76 17.72 6.08 -21.59
CA SER A 76 17.34 4.90 -22.37
C SER A 76 16.89 3.78 -21.45
N PHE A 77 15.87 3.04 -21.88
CA PHE A 77 15.32 1.90 -21.17
C PHE A 77 15.58 0.64 -21.98
N ASP A 78 16.53 -0.16 -21.51
CA ASP A 78 17.02 -1.33 -22.27
C ASP A 78 16.47 -2.65 -21.77
N GLN A 79 15.87 -2.66 -20.58
CA GLN A 79 15.32 -3.85 -19.93
C GLN A 79 13.81 -3.71 -19.83
N CYS A 80 13.10 -4.27 -20.80
CA CYS A 80 11.64 -4.26 -20.81
C CYS A 80 11.08 -5.67 -20.63
N ASP A 81 10.05 -5.78 -19.81
CA ASP A 81 9.26 -6.97 -19.65
C ASP A 81 8.37 -7.20 -20.88
N GLN A 82 7.91 -8.44 -21.07
CA GLN A 82 6.88 -8.69 -22.09
C GLN A 82 5.60 -7.95 -21.71
N PRO A 83 4.96 -7.24 -22.66
CA PRO A 83 3.72 -6.55 -22.38
C PRO A 83 2.64 -7.50 -21.83
N TYR A 84 1.92 -7.05 -20.83
CA TYR A 84 0.85 -7.83 -20.17
C TYR A 84 -0.47 -7.06 -20.15
N SER A 85 -1.59 -7.78 -20.02
CA SER A 85 -2.92 -7.20 -19.88
C SER A 85 -3.53 -7.55 -18.52
N ILE A 86 -4.24 -6.59 -17.94
CA ILE A 86 -5.03 -6.78 -16.71
C ILE A 86 -6.54 -6.99 -16.99
N GLY A 87 -6.88 -7.32 -18.24
CA GLY A 87 -8.28 -7.65 -18.61
C GLY A 87 -9.18 -6.46 -18.92
N ASN A 88 -8.65 -5.24 -18.97
CA ASN A 88 -9.41 -4.01 -19.25
C ASN A 88 -9.25 -3.50 -20.70
N GLY A 89 -8.69 -4.32 -21.60
CA GLY A 89 -8.41 -3.96 -22.98
C GLY A 89 -7.14 -3.12 -23.19
N SER A 90 -6.38 -2.87 -22.13
CA SER A 90 -5.09 -2.18 -22.20
C SER A 90 -3.93 -3.16 -22.07
N LEU A 91 -2.82 -2.85 -22.75
CA LEU A 91 -1.53 -3.50 -22.59
C LEU A 91 -0.61 -2.57 -21.77
N TYR A 92 0.16 -3.16 -20.90
CA TYR A 92 1.15 -2.47 -20.07
C TYR A 92 2.54 -3.02 -20.41
N GLU A 93 3.47 -2.14 -20.73
CA GLU A 93 4.89 -2.44 -20.89
C GLU A 93 5.64 -1.78 -19.75
N HIS A 94 6.43 -2.55 -19.03
CA HIS A 94 7.30 -2.05 -17.98
C HIS A 94 8.75 -2.20 -18.37
N CYS A 95 9.52 -1.11 -18.34
CA CYS A 95 10.94 -1.09 -18.64
C CYS A 95 11.72 -0.49 -17.47
N ASN A 96 12.93 -0.98 -17.25
CA ASN A 96 13.84 -0.47 -16.23
C ASN A 96 15.14 0.06 -16.85
N ALA A 97 15.74 1.01 -16.16
CA ALA A 97 17.10 1.49 -16.40
C ALA A 97 17.83 1.56 -15.06
N GLU A 98 18.93 0.81 -14.95
CA GLU A 98 19.87 0.94 -13.83
C GLU A 98 20.78 2.12 -14.12
N VAL A 99 20.91 3.05 -13.18
CA VAL A 99 21.67 4.30 -13.33
C VAL A 99 22.48 4.59 -12.06
N ASN A 100 23.33 5.60 -12.13
CA ASN A 100 24.05 6.11 -10.96
C ASN A 100 24.19 7.64 -11.11
N ILE A 101 23.09 8.35 -10.85
CA ILE A 101 22.98 9.77 -11.14
C ILE A 101 22.84 10.56 -9.83
N PRO A 102 23.87 11.29 -9.40
CA PRO A 102 23.77 12.16 -8.23
C PRO A 102 22.89 13.38 -8.55
N ILE A 103 21.95 13.68 -7.69
CA ILE A 103 21.02 14.79 -7.76
C ILE A 103 21.11 15.58 -6.45
N ARG A 104 21.04 16.89 -6.53
CA ARG A 104 21.09 17.77 -5.38
C ARG A 104 19.71 18.08 -4.82
N ALA A 105 19.63 18.32 -3.53
CA ALA A 105 18.41 18.79 -2.87
C ALA A 105 17.78 19.98 -3.61
N GLY A 106 16.47 19.88 -3.90
CA GLY A 106 15.72 20.90 -4.61
C GLY A 106 16.02 21.02 -6.11
N GLU A 107 16.82 20.14 -6.71
CA GLU A 107 17.00 20.10 -8.18
C GLU A 107 15.69 19.63 -8.82
N LEU A 108 15.28 20.32 -9.91
CA LEU A 108 14.09 19.92 -10.69
C LEU A 108 14.38 18.63 -11.44
N ILE A 109 13.62 17.58 -11.15
CA ILE A 109 13.83 16.23 -11.69
C ILE A 109 12.70 15.75 -12.60
N GLY A 110 11.56 16.42 -12.60
CA GLY A 110 10.43 16.04 -13.43
C GLY A 110 9.15 16.76 -13.08
N THR A 111 8.03 16.17 -13.49
CA THR A 111 6.67 16.64 -13.15
C THR A 111 5.82 15.48 -12.66
N VAL A 112 4.78 15.80 -11.91
CA VAL A 112 3.71 14.89 -11.51
C VAL A 112 2.36 15.48 -11.88
N GLY A 113 1.32 14.63 -11.98
CA GLY A 113 -0.03 15.06 -12.37
C GLY A 113 -0.26 14.99 -13.89
N GLY A 114 -1.32 15.66 -14.34
CA GLY A 114 -1.80 15.55 -15.73
C GLY A 114 -2.50 14.24 -16.06
N LYS A 115 -2.76 13.40 -15.06
CA LYS A 115 -3.33 12.05 -15.17
C LYS A 115 -4.67 11.95 -14.45
N SER A 116 -5.36 10.82 -14.64
CA SER A 116 -6.55 10.47 -13.86
C SER A 116 -6.20 10.09 -12.40
N ALA A 117 -5.03 9.50 -12.16
CA ALA A 117 -4.53 9.24 -10.82
C ALA A 117 -4.20 10.56 -10.09
N ALA A 118 -4.59 10.65 -8.82
CA ALA A 118 -4.58 11.92 -8.08
C ALA A 118 -3.38 12.07 -7.14
N GLY A 119 -2.38 11.20 -7.19
CA GLY A 119 -1.30 11.19 -6.19
C GLY A 119 0.10 11.05 -6.77
N LEU A 120 1.06 11.44 -5.95
CA LEU A 120 2.48 11.09 -6.05
C LEU A 120 2.79 10.12 -4.92
N ASP A 121 3.31 8.96 -5.23
CA ASP A 121 3.87 8.07 -4.20
C ASP A 121 5.23 8.60 -3.77
N PHE A 122 5.45 8.64 -2.47
CA PHE A 122 6.75 8.88 -1.88
C PHE A 122 7.01 7.81 -0.81
N SER A 123 7.94 6.92 -1.06
CA SER A 123 8.33 5.83 -0.17
C SER A 123 9.73 6.05 0.41
N SER A 124 10.00 5.40 1.51
CA SER A 124 11.34 5.26 2.07
C SER A 124 11.50 3.93 2.81
N ASP A 125 12.71 3.41 2.76
CA ASP A 125 13.19 2.25 3.49
C ASP A 125 14.39 2.65 4.33
N ASP A 126 14.41 2.25 5.59
CA ASP A 126 15.53 2.49 6.50
C ASP A 126 16.00 1.17 7.12
N TRP A 127 17.13 0.69 6.65
CA TRP A 127 17.74 -0.59 7.05
C TRP A 127 18.24 -0.60 8.50
N ARG A 128 18.23 0.54 9.19
CA ARG A 128 18.62 0.68 10.61
C ARG A 128 17.43 0.45 11.55
N LEU A 129 16.21 0.57 11.04
CA LEU A 129 15.01 0.42 11.85
C LEU A 129 14.66 -1.06 11.99
N PRO A 130 14.41 -1.55 13.22
CA PRO A 130 13.92 -2.89 13.42
C PRO A 130 12.51 -3.00 12.84
N THR A 131 12.26 -4.07 12.13
CA THR A 131 10.93 -4.36 11.59
C THR A 131 10.06 -4.99 12.69
N PRO A 132 8.98 -4.34 13.10
CA PRO A 132 8.10 -4.86 14.15
C PRO A 132 7.06 -5.86 13.63
N TYR A 133 7.35 -6.56 12.55
CA TYR A 133 6.47 -7.61 12.07
C TYR A 133 6.45 -8.81 13.02
N VAL A 134 5.26 -9.26 13.35
CA VAL A 134 5.02 -10.52 14.06
C VAL A 134 4.96 -11.68 13.08
N ALA A 135 4.42 -11.42 11.89
CA ALA A 135 4.39 -12.40 10.80
C ALA A 135 5.81 -12.77 10.35
N ASN A 136 5.99 -14.03 9.94
CA ASN A 136 7.25 -14.50 9.43
C ASN A 136 7.81 -13.56 8.34
N PRO A 137 9.02 -13.02 8.49
CA PRO A 137 9.63 -12.10 7.52
C PRO A 137 9.71 -12.65 6.10
N GLU A 138 9.79 -13.97 5.93
CA GLU A 138 9.84 -14.60 4.61
C GLU A 138 8.57 -14.36 3.76
N HIS A 139 7.47 -13.96 4.37
CA HIS A 139 6.22 -13.60 3.69
C HIS A 139 6.09 -12.12 3.37
N GLN A 140 6.98 -11.27 3.85
CA GLN A 140 6.86 -9.81 3.76
C GLN A 140 7.75 -9.23 2.66
N TYR A 141 7.31 -8.12 2.05
CA TYR A 141 8.09 -7.42 1.04
C TYR A 141 8.84 -6.22 1.61
N ASP A 142 8.15 -5.37 2.35
CA ASP A 142 8.64 -4.06 2.77
C ASP A 142 9.07 -4.12 4.24
N LEU A 143 10.11 -4.90 4.52
CA LEU A 143 10.59 -5.11 5.89
C LEU A 143 11.21 -3.87 6.52
N THR A 144 11.59 -2.89 5.72
CA THR A 144 12.33 -1.70 6.14
C THR A 144 11.57 -0.40 5.87
N ALA A 145 10.29 -0.50 5.50
CA ALA A 145 9.46 0.65 5.21
C ALA A 145 9.46 1.67 6.36
N SER A 146 9.63 2.93 6.02
CA SER A 146 9.69 4.04 6.98
C SER A 146 8.87 5.23 6.48
N CYS A 147 8.63 6.21 7.34
CA CYS A 147 7.99 7.45 6.95
C CYS A 147 8.99 8.41 6.33
N ALA A 148 8.94 8.61 5.02
CA ALA A 148 9.87 9.50 4.33
C ALA A 148 9.88 10.94 4.89
N ILE A 149 8.77 11.41 5.48
CA ILE A 149 8.68 12.75 6.06
C ILE A 149 9.49 12.89 7.35
N ASP A 150 9.74 11.81 8.06
CA ASP A 150 10.48 11.86 9.34
C ASP A 150 11.96 12.19 9.17
N TYR A 151 12.47 12.14 7.93
CA TYR A 151 13.81 12.61 7.57
C TYR A 151 13.89 14.13 7.35
N TYR A 152 12.77 14.85 7.39
CA TYR A 152 12.72 16.31 7.26
C TYR A 152 12.49 16.98 8.60
N GLN A 153 12.91 18.25 8.71
CA GLN A 153 12.78 19.05 9.92
C GLN A 153 12.10 20.39 9.65
N GLY A 154 11.60 21.01 10.72
CA GLY A 154 11.07 22.38 10.71
C GLY A 154 9.92 22.58 9.71
N ALA A 155 9.95 23.70 8.99
CA ALA A 155 8.91 24.10 8.08
C ALA A 155 8.69 23.11 6.91
N VAL A 156 9.74 22.45 6.43
CA VAL A 156 9.64 21.48 5.35
C VAL A 156 8.80 20.28 5.80
N ALA A 157 9.10 19.69 6.96
CA ALA A 157 8.33 18.59 7.51
C ALA A 157 6.85 18.98 7.71
N THR A 158 6.58 20.20 8.22
CA THR A 158 5.21 20.70 8.41
C THR A 158 4.48 20.82 7.09
N THR A 159 5.13 21.40 6.07
CA THR A 159 4.54 21.53 4.73
C THR A 159 4.24 20.17 4.12
N LEU A 160 5.18 19.23 4.16
CA LEU A 160 5.00 17.89 3.60
C LEU A 160 3.86 17.13 4.29
N ARG A 161 3.76 17.20 5.62
CA ARG A 161 2.63 16.60 6.37
C ARG A 161 1.29 17.19 5.97
N GLY A 162 1.23 18.48 5.70
CA GLY A 162 0.02 19.15 5.23
C GLY A 162 -0.43 18.76 3.81
N LEU A 163 0.46 18.13 3.03
CA LEU A 163 0.15 17.64 1.67
C LEU A 163 -0.25 16.16 1.63
N LEU A 164 -0.09 15.43 2.74
CA LEU A 164 -0.49 14.02 2.81
C LEU A 164 -2.00 13.89 2.73
N GLY A 165 -2.46 12.88 2.01
CA GLY A 165 -3.89 12.63 1.92
C GLY A 165 -4.21 11.24 1.37
N HIS A 166 -5.49 10.89 1.49
CA HIS A 166 -6.08 9.67 0.95
C HIS A 166 -7.25 10.07 0.05
N GLY A 167 -6.95 10.42 -1.21
CA GLY A 167 -7.95 10.91 -2.14
C GLY A 167 -8.30 12.39 -1.96
N PRO A 168 -9.09 12.97 -2.87
CA PRO A 168 -9.41 14.38 -2.87
C PRO A 168 -10.12 14.83 -1.59
N GLY A 169 -9.52 15.80 -0.90
CA GLY A 169 -10.11 16.42 0.28
C GLY A 169 -9.90 15.71 1.61
N THR A 170 -9.23 14.56 1.62
CA THR A 170 -8.90 13.85 2.88
C THR A 170 -7.43 14.05 3.21
N HIS A 171 -7.14 14.74 4.30
CA HIS A 171 -5.78 14.93 4.81
C HIS A 171 -5.50 13.99 5.98
N LEU A 172 -4.28 13.44 6.02
CA LEU A 172 -3.84 12.61 7.13
C LEU A 172 -3.49 13.48 8.34
N ALA A 173 -4.26 13.38 9.40
CA ALA A 173 -4.04 14.15 10.63
C ALA A 173 -2.74 13.76 11.36
N GLN A 174 -2.19 12.59 11.12
CA GLN A 174 -1.09 12.00 11.88
C GLN A 174 0.16 11.66 11.06
N GLY A 175 0.39 12.33 9.94
CA GLY A 175 1.56 12.10 9.09
C GLY A 175 1.43 10.84 8.24
N CYS A 176 2.42 9.94 8.25
CA CYS A 176 2.42 8.71 7.42
C CYS A 176 1.40 7.65 7.86
N GLY A 177 0.68 7.88 8.95
CA GLY A 177 -0.15 6.87 9.57
C GLY A 177 0.67 5.76 10.24
N GLN A 178 0.02 4.64 10.55
CA GLN A 178 0.66 3.48 11.17
C GLN A 178 1.14 2.52 10.07
N ILE A 179 2.44 2.53 9.78
CA ILE A 179 3.04 1.70 8.72
C ILE A 179 2.99 0.21 9.09
N PHE A 180 3.32 -0.10 10.35
CA PHE A 180 3.34 -1.47 10.86
C PHE A 180 2.16 -1.69 11.81
N GLN A 181 1.32 -2.66 11.50
CA GLN A 181 0.11 -2.90 12.26
C GLN A 181 0.04 -4.29 12.89
N ASP A 182 1.05 -5.12 12.71
CA ASP A 182 1.12 -6.42 13.37
C ASP A 182 1.17 -6.24 14.90
N ARG A 183 0.31 -6.97 15.61
CA ARG A 183 0.26 -6.97 17.07
C ARG A 183 0.33 -8.39 17.62
N ALA A 184 1.42 -8.69 18.32
CA ALA A 184 1.67 -10.02 18.84
C ALA A 184 0.55 -10.50 19.77
N GLY A 185 0.14 -11.76 19.62
CA GLY A 185 -0.89 -12.39 20.44
C GLY A 185 -2.31 -11.87 20.18
N THR A 186 -2.54 -11.14 19.10
CA THR A 186 -3.88 -10.63 18.75
C THR A 186 -4.23 -10.98 17.30
N LEU A 187 -5.48 -10.75 16.92
CA LEU A 187 -5.93 -10.96 15.54
C LEU A 187 -5.37 -9.91 14.57
N GLN A 188 -4.95 -8.74 15.08
CA GLN A 188 -4.44 -7.64 14.27
C GLN A 188 -3.11 -7.98 13.59
N GLY A 189 -3.04 -7.77 12.28
CA GLY A 189 -1.83 -7.88 11.48
C GLY A 189 -1.99 -8.67 10.20
N ASN A 190 -0.83 -9.07 9.64
CA ASN A 190 -0.74 -9.82 8.40
C ASN A 190 -0.79 -11.33 8.66
N TRP A 191 -1.51 -12.02 7.79
CA TRP A 191 -1.73 -13.46 7.84
C TRP A 191 -1.54 -14.09 6.46
N PHE A 192 -1.06 -15.33 6.41
CA PHE A 192 -0.72 -16.01 5.16
C PHE A 192 -1.31 -17.42 5.12
N HIS A 193 -1.88 -17.79 3.97
CA HIS A 193 -2.35 -19.15 3.71
C HIS A 193 -1.30 -19.93 2.94
N GLY A 194 -0.73 -20.95 3.57
CA GLY A 194 0.32 -21.79 2.98
C GLY A 194 1.72 -21.50 3.54
N THR A 195 2.72 -22.16 2.96
CA THR A 195 4.14 -22.00 3.33
C THR A 195 4.74 -20.72 2.74
N ALA A 196 5.89 -20.26 3.26
CA ALA A 196 6.60 -19.10 2.73
C ALA A 196 6.90 -19.22 1.22
N ALA A 197 7.29 -20.41 0.74
CA ALA A 197 7.54 -20.65 -0.68
C ALA A 197 6.28 -20.49 -1.56
N GLN A 198 5.09 -20.74 -1.01
CA GLN A 198 3.82 -20.61 -1.72
C GLN A 198 3.26 -19.17 -1.65
N THR A 199 3.64 -18.42 -0.64
CA THR A 199 3.08 -17.10 -0.34
C THR A 199 3.97 -15.96 -0.80
N ASN A 200 5.27 -16.17 -0.94
CA ASN A 200 6.19 -15.14 -1.40
C ASN A 200 5.79 -14.65 -2.80
N GLY A 201 5.42 -13.38 -2.89
CA GLY A 201 4.92 -12.76 -4.12
C GLY A 201 3.50 -13.15 -4.51
N ASN A 202 2.86 -14.05 -3.78
CA ASN A 202 1.51 -14.51 -4.11
C ASN A 202 0.45 -13.76 -3.29
N ILE A 203 -0.02 -12.67 -3.83
CA ILE A 203 -1.04 -11.82 -3.20
C ILE A 203 -2.31 -12.60 -2.83
N THR A 204 -2.68 -13.66 -3.57
CA THR A 204 -3.91 -14.42 -3.31
C THR A 204 -3.91 -15.10 -1.95
N THR A 205 -2.74 -15.40 -1.41
CA THR A 205 -2.59 -16.07 -0.10
C THR A 205 -2.55 -15.12 1.07
N MET A 206 -2.53 -13.81 0.81
CA MET A 206 -2.36 -12.78 1.83
C MET A 206 -3.71 -12.34 2.41
N LEU A 207 -3.70 -12.02 3.69
CA LEU A 207 -4.80 -11.42 4.43
C LEU A 207 -4.23 -10.38 5.40
N ALA A 208 -4.81 -9.19 5.44
CA ALA A 208 -4.51 -8.22 6.48
C ALA A 208 -5.79 -7.87 7.27
N LEU A 209 -5.69 -7.96 8.59
CA LEU A 209 -6.68 -7.51 9.56
C LEU A 209 -6.06 -6.34 10.31
N ALA A 210 -6.38 -5.13 9.88
CA ALA A 210 -5.64 -3.93 10.25
C ALA A 210 -6.59 -2.73 10.42
N HIS A 211 -6.04 -1.55 10.58
CA HIS A 211 -6.79 -0.30 10.55
C HIS A 211 -6.42 0.52 9.31
N GLU A 212 -7.28 1.46 8.98
CA GLU A 212 -6.95 2.43 7.97
C GLU A 212 -5.73 3.26 8.37
N ASN A 213 -4.86 3.50 7.40
CA ASN A 213 -3.63 4.24 7.63
C ASN A 213 -3.88 5.71 7.98
N TYR A 214 -4.99 6.28 7.49
CA TYR A 214 -5.37 7.67 7.70
C TYR A 214 -6.35 7.87 8.85
N ASP A 215 -7.02 6.79 9.30
CA ASP A 215 -7.95 6.82 10.43
C ASP A 215 -7.88 5.49 11.20
N ALA A 216 -7.12 5.48 12.27
CA ALA A 216 -6.92 4.29 13.09
C ALA A 216 -8.19 3.83 13.85
N THR A 217 -9.29 4.56 13.77
CA THR A 217 -10.58 4.14 14.35
C THR A 217 -11.40 3.25 13.42
N ILE A 218 -10.99 3.15 12.13
CA ILE A 218 -11.66 2.33 11.12
C ILE A 218 -10.91 1.02 10.94
N GLY A 219 -11.57 -0.10 11.20
CA GLY A 219 -11.04 -1.43 10.91
C GLY A 219 -11.08 -1.75 9.42
N ALA A 220 -10.04 -2.39 8.91
CA ALA A 220 -9.91 -2.80 7.52
C ALA A 220 -9.63 -4.30 7.41
N ILE A 221 -10.38 -4.98 6.53
CA ILE A 221 -10.18 -6.37 6.15
C ILE A 221 -9.72 -6.37 4.70
N SER A 222 -8.47 -6.74 4.45
CA SER A 222 -7.92 -6.86 3.09
C SER A 222 -7.65 -8.32 2.77
N ILE A 223 -8.31 -8.83 1.74
CA ILE A 223 -8.29 -10.26 1.32
C ILE A 223 -7.64 -10.37 -0.03
N GLY A 224 -6.60 -11.21 -0.13
CA GLY A 224 -5.86 -11.43 -1.37
C GLY A 224 -6.59 -12.29 -2.41
N GLY A 225 -7.47 -13.21 -1.97
CA GLY A 225 -8.25 -14.02 -2.91
C GLY A 225 -8.55 -15.45 -2.46
N THR A 226 -7.92 -15.99 -1.42
CA THR A 226 -8.09 -17.41 -1.02
C THR A 226 -9.48 -17.70 -0.46
N ILE A 227 -9.97 -16.88 0.47
CA ILE A 227 -11.25 -17.16 1.16
C ILE A 227 -12.46 -16.63 0.41
N MET A 228 -12.26 -15.64 -0.43
CA MET A 228 -13.26 -15.06 -1.34
C MET A 228 -12.56 -14.19 -2.39
N GLN A 229 -13.33 -13.57 -3.28
CA GLN A 229 -12.78 -12.63 -4.25
C GLN A 229 -11.96 -11.54 -3.55
N ARG A 230 -10.82 -11.19 -4.13
CA ARG A 230 -9.94 -10.12 -3.67
C ARG A 230 -10.68 -8.81 -3.46
N GLY A 231 -10.42 -8.16 -2.32
CA GLY A 231 -11.02 -6.88 -1.99
C GLY A 231 -10.59 -6.37 -0.63
N GLU A 232 -11.07 -5.17 -0.33
CA GLU A 232 -10.85 -4.49 0.92
C GLU A 232 -12.17 -3.88 1.43
N TRP A 233 -12.46 -4.11 2.69
CA TRP A 233 -13.70 -3.66 3.34
C TRP A 233 -13.42 -3.01 4.68
N ARG A 234 -14.18 -1.98 4.98
CA ARG A 234 -14.03 -1.14 6.17
C ARG A 234 -15.22 -1.29 7.09
N PHE A 235 -14.96 -1.28 8.38
CA PHE A 235 -16.00 -1.37 9.39
C PHE A 235 -15.64 -0.54 10.63
N ASP A 236 -16.64 -0.21 11.45
CA ASP A 236 -16.45 0.44 12.74
C ASP A 236 -16.20 -0.63 13.80
N PRO A 237 -15.01 -0.70 14.44
CA PRO A 237 -14.71 -1.66 15.49
C PRO A 237 -15.55 -1.47 16.73
N THR A 238 -15.89 -2.58 17.39
CA THR A 238 -16.55 -2.58 18.70
C THR A 238 -15.58 -3.08 19.78
N HIS A 239 -15.74 -2.57 21.00
CA HIS A 239 -14.91 -2.97 22.15
C HIS A 239 -15.62 -3.98 23.08
N SER A 240 -16.74 -4.58 22.62
CA SER A 240 -17.49 -5.59 23.37
C SER A 240 -18.18 -6.58 22.43
N GLY A 241 -18.47 -7.77 22.92
CA GLY A 241 -19.13 -8.81 22.12
C GLY A 241 -18.20 -9.45 21.08
N THR A 242 -18.82 -10.13 20.10
CA THR A 242 -18.11 -10.91 19.05
C THR A 242 -18.38 -10.39 17.64
N ILE A 243 -19.19 -9.34 17.49
CA ILE A 243 -19.46 -8.74 16.17
C ILE A 243 -18.58 -7.50 16.00
N ASN A 244 -17.83 -7.44 14.90
CA ASN A 244 -16.91 -6.34 14.56
C ASN A 244 -15.95 -6.00 15.71
N ARG A 245 -15.54 -7.00 16.48
CA ARG A 245 -14.62 -6.80 17.61
C ARG A 245 -13.30 -6.20 17.12
N GLU A 246 -12.80 -5.24 17.89
CA GLU A 246 -11.49 -4.64 17.66
C GLU A 246 -10.40 -5.72 17.56
N PHE A 247 -9.67 -5.75 16.45
CA PHE A 247 -8.71 -6.82 16.15
C PHE A 247 -7.61 -6.94 17.21
N SER A 248 -7.17 -5.84 17.77
CA SER A 248 -6.14 -5.80 18.81
C SER A 248 -6.60 -6.35 20.16
N GLU A 249 -7.88 -6.55 20.33
CA GLU A 249 -8.50 -7.10 21.56
C GLU A 249 -8.91 -8.57 21.42
N VAL A 250 -8.79 -9.14 20.22
CA VAL A 250 -9.04 -10.57 20.00
C VAL A 250 -7.75 -11.34 20.27
N THR A 251 -7.79 -12.14 21.34
CA THR A 251 -6.68 -12.98 21.78
C THR A 251 -6.97 -14.47 21.53
N PRO A 252 -5.97 -15.37 21.56
CA PRO A 252 -6.18 -16.81 21.36
C PRO A 252 -7.26 -17.39 22.26
N GLY A 253 -8.15 -18.21 21.68
CA GLY A 253 -9.24 -18.87 22.41
C GLY A 253 -10.26 -19.53 21.49
N ASP A 254 -11.34 -20.01 22.10
CA ASP A 254 -12.39 -20.77 21.41
C ASP A 254 -13.49 -19.89 20.79
N SER A 255 -13.45 -18.57 21.00
CA SER A 255 -14.46 -17.66 20.50
C SER A 255 -14.32 -17.42 19.00
N ILE A 256 -15.44 -17.55 18.28
CA ILE A 256 -15.55 -17.14 16.88
C ILE A 256 -16.07 -15.72 16.84
N TYR A 257 -15.34 -14.85 16.16
CA TYR A 257 -15.70 -13.45 15.91
C TYR A 257 -16.29 -13.32 14.52
N CYS A 258 -17.27 -12.45 14.37
CA CYS A 258 -17.98 -12.22 13.12
C CYS A 258 -17.82 -10.78 12.67
N TYR A 259 -17.36 -10.60 11.44
CA TYR A 259 -17.13 -9.28 10.85
C TYR A 259 -18.06 -9.03 9.69
N GLN A 260 -18.70 -7.86 9.71
CA GLN A 260 -19.52 -7.32 8.63
C GLN A 260 -19.04 -5.91 8.29
N ALA A 261 -19.04 -5.59 7.03
CA ALA A 261 -18.58 -4.29 6.52
C ALA A 261 -19.47 -3.83 5.36
N ALA A 262 -19.50 -2.53 5.11
CA ALA A 262 -20.21 -1.98 3.97
C ALA A 262 -19.63 -2.52 2.66
N GLY A 263 -20.49 -3.10 1.80
CA GLY A 263 -20.08 -3.69 0.52
C GLY A 263 -19.42 -5.08 0.63
N LEU A 264 -19.18 -5.61 1.84
CA LEU A 264 -18.78 -7.00 2.02
C LEU A 264 -19.98 -7.91 1.74
N PRO A 265 -19.91 -8.83 0.78
CA PRO A 265 -21.01 -9.78 0.53
C PRO A 265 -21.01 -10.85 1.63
N GLY A 266 -21.95 -10.78 2.58
CA GLY A 266 -22.04 -11.71 3.69
C GLY A 266 -21.21 -11.30 4.92
N ARG A 267 -20.44 -12.26 5.47
CA ARG A 267 -19.66 -12.08 6.71
C ARG A 267 -18.31 -12.79 6.64
N ILE A 268 -17.38 -12.35 7.46
CA ILE A 268 -16.13 -13.04 7.75
C ILE A 268 -16.19 -13.58 9.18
N LEU A 269 -15.98 -14.88 9.34
CA LEU A 269 -15.77 -15.52 10.63
C LEU A 269 -14.28 -15.70 10.88
N ALA A 270 -13.81 -15.35 12.06
CA ALA A 270 -12.41 -15.47 12.46
C ALA A 270 -12.28 -16.00 13.88
N GLN A 271 -11.35 -16.92 14.08
CA GLN A 271 -10.96 -17.44 15.41
C GLN A 271 -9.44 -17.46 15.50
N LEU A 272 -8.89 -16.75 16.45
CA LEU A 272 -7.46 -16.81 16.75
C LEU A 272 -7.19 -18.04 17.61
N VAL A 273 -6.72 -19.12 17.01
CA VAL A 273 -6.51 -20.41 17.68
C VAL A 273 -5.27 -20.37 18.57
N THR A 274 -4.18 -19.81 18.05
CA THR A 274 -2.92 -19.55 18.78
C THR A 274 -2.44 -18.15 18.45
N ALA A 275 -1.35 -17.70 19.06
CA ALA A 275 -0.74 -16.41 18.72
C ALA A 275 -0.30 -16.31 17.24
N THR A 276 -0.16 -17.44 16.56
CA THR A 276 0.36 -17.54 15.18
C THR A 276 -0.53 -18.33 14.23
N THR A 277 -1.71 -18.77 14.66
CA THR A 277 -2.65 -19.55 13.84
C THR A 277 -4.03 -18.96 13.90
N LEU A 278 -4.59 -18.65 12.75
CA LEU A 278 -5.92 -18.10 12.53
C LEU A 278 -6.77 -19.08 11.72
N THR A 279 -7.99 -19.36 12.20
CA THR A 279 -9.03 -20.02 11.42
C THR A 279 -9.99 -18.95 10.92
N ILE A 280 -10.28 -18.92 9.61
CA ILE A 280 -11.09 -17.87 8.99
C ILE A 280 -11.96 -18.45 7.85
N GLU A 281 -13.16 -17.88 7.69
CA GLU A 281 -14.10 -18.30 6.64
C GLU A 281 -14.95 -17.12 6.20
N HIS A 282 -15.20 -17.02 4.89
CA HIS A 282 -16.26 -16.18 4.33
C HIS A 282 -17.55 -16.99 4.19
N GLN A 283 -18.67 -16.42 4.63
CA GLN A 283 -20.02 -16.98 4.48
C GLN A 283 -20.99 -15.92 3.98
N SER A 284 -22.02 -16.35 3.23
CA SER A 284 -23.03 -15.44 2.65
C SER A 284 -24.04 -14.88 3.67
N ASP A 285 -24.09 -15.44 4.86
CA ASP A 285 -25.01 -15.03 5.93
C ASP A 285 -24.61 -13.72 6.62
N SER A 286 -25.47 -13.19 7.48
CA SER A 286 -25.16 -12.06 8.37
C SER A 286 -24.66 -12.51 9.72
N CYS A 287 -24.04 -11.61 10.51
CA CYS A 287 -23.60 -11.88 11.88
C CYS A 287 -24.76 -12.01 12.89
N ALA A 288 -26.00 -11.70 12.54
CA ALA A 288 -27.17 -11.88 13.40
C ALA A 288 -27.60 -13.34 13.54
N GLY A 289 -27.13 -14.25 12.68
CA GLY A 289 -27.44 -15.66 12.68
C GLY A 289 -26.51 -16.50 13.55
N ARG A 290 -26.66 -17.82 13.47
CA ARG A 290 -25.73 -18.76 14.10
C ARG A 290 -24.33 -18.57 13.55
N VAL A 291 -23.35 -18.39 14.45
CA VAL A 291 -21.94 -18.25 14.11
C VAL A 291 -21.25 -19.59 14.32
N ALA A 292 -20.91 -20.28 13.21
CA ALA A 292 -20.16 -21.52 13.22
C ALA A 292 -19.43 -21.69 11.88
N PHE A 293 -18.23 -22.24 11.91
CA PHE A 293 -17.50 -22.62 10.69
C PHE A 293 -18.17 -23.80 9.98
N THR A 294 -18.08 -23.80 8.65
CA THR A 294 -18.52 -24.88 7.77
C THR A 294 -17.39 -25.41 6.89
N SER A 295 -16.56 -24.53 6.36
CA SER A 295 -15.41 -24.86 5.50
C SER A 295 -14.31 -23.82 5.66
N PRO A 296 -13.70 -23.71 6.83
CA PRO A 296 -12.72 -22.67 7.11
C PRO A 296 -11.36 -22.94 6.49
N PHE A 297 -10.60 -21.87 6.33
CA PHE A 297 -9.19 -21.87 5.95
C PHE A 297 -8.33 -21.61 7.18
N ALA A 298 -7.14 -22.23 7.20
CA ALA A 298 -6.11 -21.95 8.17
C ALA A 298 -5.10 -20.95 7.60
N TYR A 299 -4.82 -19.90 8.36
CA TYR A 299 -3.80 -18.92 8.08
C TYR A 299 -2.76 -18.92 9.20
N GLN A 300 -1.55 -18.48 8.89
CA GLN A 300 -0.44 -18.42 9.84
C GLN A 300 0.38 -17.15 9.66
N ARG A 301 1.21 -16.83 10.66
CA ARG A 301 2.19 -15.74 10.63
C ARG A 301 3.43 -16.07 11.46
#